data_ded11eb0851e5b4d2b5a75543c16fcb2
#
_entry.id   ded11eb0851e5b4d2b5a75543c16fcb2
#
_cell.length_a   1.000
_cell.length_b   1.000
_cell.length_c   1.000
_cell.angle_alpha   90.00
_cell.angle_beta   90.00
_cell.angle_gamma   90.00
#
_symmetry.space_group_name_H-M   'P 1'
#
loop_
_entity.id
_entity.type
_entity.pdbx_description
1 polymer ?
#
loop_
_entity_poly.entity_id
_entity_poly.type
_entity_poly.pdbx_seq_one_letter_code
_entity_poly.pdbx_strand_id
1 'polypeptide(L)'
;MTTAPRTPNPLAVLAQTRLLPAISPLESAVVNAWADACIEHGVLALELLLRGDGSERAAFGAITRLASSHPQLAVGVGTVFDARTAQRACDAGARIVVSPITDPATGSTCAAAGVDWLPGAFTPTEIALAERSGATQVKLFPALAINAPAFLRSHLATKPSSRIIPTNVSLDEIPALVAAGAAGFGVGERLLAGADPRSASAIGERLHAALSVAGGGAY
;
A
#
# COMPACT_ATOMS: atom_id res chain seq x y z
N MET A 1 -30.84 -7.64 11.86
CA MET A 1 -29.83 -8.31 11.04
C MET A 1 -28.64 -7.36 10.93
N THR A 2 -27.60 -7.58 11.71
CA THR A 2 -26.34 -6.84 11.61
C THR A 2 -25.66 -7.30 10.32
N THR A 3 -25.59 -6.42 9.32
CA THR A 3 -24.78 -6.67 8.11
C THR A 3 -23.33 -6.86 8.55
N ALA A 4 -22.72 -7.97 8.12
CA ALA A 4 -21.29 -8.17 8.32
C ALA A 4 -20.51 -6.93 7.84
N PRO A 5 -19.48 -6.48 8.56
CA PRO A 5 -18.71 -5.33 8.16
C PRO A 5 -18.14 -5.58 6.75
N ARG A 6 -18.46 -4.69 5.80
CA ARG A 6 -17.89 -4.76 4.45
C ARG A 6 -16.39 -4.45 4.54
N THR A 7 -15.57 -5.33 3.98
CA THR A 7 -14.13 -5.04 3.80
C THR A 7 -14.01 -3.73 3.02
N PRO A 8 -13.25 -2.74 3.51
CA PRO A 8 -13.14 -1.44 2.87
C PRO A 8 -12.40 -1.53 1.52
N ASN A 9 -12.58 -0.50 0.68
CA ASN A 9 -11.77 -0.33 -0.52
C ASN A 9 -10.36 0.17 -0.13
N PRO A 10 -9.27 -0.55 -0.48
CA PRO A 10 -7.92 -0.20 -0.05
C PRO A 10 -7.44 1.19 -0.48
N LEU A 11 -7.76 1.62 -1.72
CA LEU A 11 -7.38 2.95 -2.18
C LEU A 11 -8.18 4.07 -1.49
N ALA A 12 -9.41 3.80 -1.02
CA ALA A 12 -10.17 4.72 -0.19
C ALA A 12 -9.56 4.83 1.22
N VAL A 13 -9.14 3.70 1.81
CA VAL A 13 -8.39 3.68 3.08
C VAL A 13 -7.12 4.53 2.94
N LEU A 14 -6.33 4.27 1.89
CA LEU A 14 -5.10 5.03 1.62
C LEU A 14 -5.38 6.52 1.42
N ALA A 15 -6.47 6.89 0.76
CA ALA A 15 -6.83 8.29 0.56
C ALA A 15 -7.18 9.00 1.87
N GLN A 16 -7.75 8.30 2.85
CA GLN A 16 -8.17 8.83 4.14
C GLN A 16 -7.05 8.79 5.18
N THR A 17 -6.43 7.63 5.39
CA THR A 17 -5.37 7.44 6.39
C THR A 17 -4.02 7.94 5.90
N ARG A 18 -3.86 8.06 4.59
CA ARG A 18 -2.61 8.37 3.87
C ARG A 18 -1.50 7.33 4.07
N LEU A 19 -1.79 6.18 4.66
CA LEU A 19 -0.83 5.10 4.92
C LEU A 19 -1.24 3.80 4.22
N LEU A 20 -0.27 3.13 3.60
CA LEU A 20 -0.36 1.76 3.12
C LEU A 20 0.84 0.98 3.66
N PRO A 21 0.67 0.22 4.76
CA PRO A 21 1.70 -0.68 5.25
C PRO A 21 2.03 -1.76 4.24
N ALA A 22 3.34 -2.04 4.07
CA ALA A 22 3.87 -3.02 3.12
C ALA A 22 4.94 -3.87 3.82
N ILE A 23 4.68 -5.18 3.98
CA ILE A 23 5.49 -6.08 4.80
C ILE A 23 5.80 -7.39 4.10
N SER A 24 6.84 -8.11 4.57
CA SER A 24 7.12 -9.47 4.14
C SER A 24 6.08 -10.45 4.73
N PRO A 25 5.53 -11.38 3.93
CA PRO A 25 4.56 -12.38 4.41
C PRO A 25 5.20 -13.63 5.02
N LEU A 26 6.53 -13.73 5.07
CA LEU A 26 7.23 -14.98 5.40
C LEU A 26 7.07 -15.42 6.85
N GLU A 27 6.87 -14.49 7.78
CA GLU A 27 6.66 -14.78 9.19
C GLU A 27 5.22 -14.45 9.60
N SER A 28 4.43 -15.48 9.91
CA SER A 28 3.03 -15.30 10.31
C SER A 28 2.84 -14.45 11.57
N ALA A 29 3.79 -14.48 12.51
CA ALA A 29 3.76 -13.64 13.71
C ALA A 29 3.86 -12.15 13.35
N VAL A 30 4.73 -11.80 12.39
CA VAL A 30 4.86 -10.42 11.88
C VAL A 30 3.57 -10.00 11.18
N VAL A 31 3.03 -10.85 10.30
CA VAL A 31 1.79 -10.56 9.57
C VAL A 31 0.63 -10.29 10.52
N ASN A 32 0.47 -11.13 11.56
CA ASN A 32 -0.61 -10.98 12.53
C ASN A 32 -0.43 -9.69 13.37
N ALA A 33 0.78 -9.41 13.85
CA ALA A 33 1.06 -8.20 14.63
C ALA A 33 0.75 -6.92 13.84
N TRP A 34 1.10 -6.90 12.54
CA TRP A 34 0.74 -5.78 11.67
C TRP A 34 -0.78 -5.71 11.41
N ALA A 35 -1.45 -6.84 11.23
CA ALA A 35 -2.91 -6.87 11.04
C ALA A 35 -3.63 -6.30 12.27
N ASP A 36 -3.24 -6.74 13.47
CA ASP A 36 -3.81 -6.27 14.74
C ASP A 36 -3.59 -4.76 14.92
N ALA A 37 -2.34 -4.27 14.75
CA ALA A 37 -2.01 -2.86 14.86
C ALA A 37 -2.73 -2.00 13.80
N CYS A 38 -2.83 -2.47 12.56
CA CYS A 38 -3.56 -1.77 11.50
C CYS A 38 -5.03 -1.59 11.87
N ILE A 39 -5.68 -2.62 12.39
CA ILE A 39 -7.08 -2.56 12.81
C ILE A 39 -7.26 -1.61 13.99
N GLU A 40 -6.43 -1.72 15.01
CA GLU A 40 -6.49 -0.87 16.21
C GLU A 40 -6.38 0.62 15.86
N HIS A 41 -5.56 0.96 14.86
CA HIS A 41 -5.32 2.35 14.46
C HIS A 41 -6.13 2.78 13.21
N GLY A 42 -7.07 1.97 12.74
CA GLY A 42 -7.95 2.31 11.60
C GLY A 42 -7.22 2.38 10.25
N VAL A 43 -6.04 1.76 10.10
CA VAL A 43 -5.32 1.62 8.82
C VAL A 43 -5.76 0.30 8.17
N LEU A 44 -6.98 0.26 7.66
CA LEU A 44 -7.65 -0.97 7.24
C LEU A 44 -7.20 -1.50 5.86
N ALA A 45 -5.94 -1.29 5.49
CA ALA A 45 -5.30 -1.84 4.30
C ALA A 45 -3.88 -2.32 4.61
N LEU A 46 -3.47 -3.47 4.05
CA LEU A 46 -2.16 -4.08 4.25
C LEU A 46 -1.65 -4.72 2.95
N GLU A 47 -0.44 -4.38 2.54
CA GLU A 47 0.27 -4.94 1.37
C GLU A 47 1.25 -6.03 1.82
N LEU A 48 1.14 -7.24 1.24
CA LEU A 48 2.06 -8.35 1.44
C LEU A 48 3.02 -8.45 0.24
N LEU A 49 4.32 -8.28 0.49
CA LEU A 49 5.33 -8.18 -0.57
C LEU A 49 5.70 -9.55 -1.13
N LEU A 50 5.56 -9.75 -2.44
CA LEU A 50 6.00 -10.95 -3.15
C LEU A 50 7.50 -10.86 -3.46
N ARG A 51 8.34 -10.97 -2.42
CA ARG A 51 9.80 -10.88 -2.52
C ARG A 51 10.47 -12.08 -1.87
N GLY A 52 11.33 -12.73 -2.62
CA GLY A 52 12.06 -13.93 -2.16
C GLY A 52 11.23 -15.21 -2.26
N ASP A 53 11.95 -16.34 -2.11
CA ASP A 53 11.38 -17.67 -2.25
C ASP A 53 10.25 -17.93 -1.23
N GLY A 54 9.17 -18.51 -1.70
CA GLY A 54 8.03 -18.87 -0.87
C GLY A 54 7.10 -17.70 -0.50
N SER A 55 7.47 -16.44 -0.81
CA SER A 55 6.68 -15.26 -0.45
C SER A 55 5.27 -15.26 -1.05
N GLU A 56 5.11 -15.74 -2.29
CA GLU A 56 3.81 -15.81 -2.95
C GLU A 56 2.86 -16.79 -2.23
N ARG A 57 3.34 -17.99 -1.92
CA ARG A 57 2.57 -18.98 -1.17
C ARG A 57 2.22 -18.45 0.24
N ALA A 58 3.17 -17.80 0.91
CA ALA A 58 2.95 -17.22 2.23
C ALA A 58 1.91 -16.08 2.17
N ALA A 59 1.99 -15.20 1.18
CA ALA A 59 1.04 -14.09 1.00
C ALA A 59 -0.38 -14.59 0.73
N PHE A 60 -0.56 -15.52 -0.21
CA PHE A 60 -1.89 -16.06 -0.53
C PHE A 60 -2.49 -16.82 0.65
N GLY A 61 -1.68 -17.60 1.37
CA GLY A 61 -2.11 -18.24 2.62
C GLY A 61 -2.50 -17.23 3.71
N ALA A 62 -1.78 -16.12 3.82
CA ALA A 62 -2.09 -15.05 4.77
C ALA A 62 -3.39 -14.33 4.39
N ILE A 63 -3.63 -14.02 3.10
CA ILE A 63 -4.87 -13.41 2.61
C ILE A 63 -6.07 -14.26 3.03
N THR A 64 -6.02 -15.56 2.74
CA THR A 64 -7.11 -16.49 3.08
C THR A 64 -7.37 -16.55 4.60
N ARG A 65 -6.31 -16.57 5.42
CA ARG A 65 -6.46 -16.57 6.89
C ARG A 65 -7.04 -15.25 7.40
N LEU A 66 -6.47 -14.13 6.95
CA LEU A 66 -6.89 -12.82 7.41
C LEU A 66 -8.31 -12.46 6.96
N ALA A 67 -8.76 -12.94 5.80
CA ALA A 67 -10.15 -12.78 5.36
C ALA A 67 -11.15 -13.38 6.36
N SER A 68 -10.77 -14.43 7.08
CA SER A 68 -11.61 -15.07 8.10
C SER A 68 -11.45 -14.46 9.49
N SER A 69 -10.20 -14.16 9.90
CA SER A 69 -9.90 -13.67 11.25
C SER A 69 -10.02 -12.15 11.39
N HIS A 70 -9.82 -11.40 10.29
CA HIS A 70 -9.79 -9.94 10.26
C HIS A 70 -10.58 -9.40 9.05
N PRO A 71 -11.89 -9.69 8.94
CA PRO A 71 -12.69 -9.40 7.75
C PRO A 71 -12.80 -7.90 7.43
N GLN A 72 -12.50 -7.03 8.39
CA GLN A 72 -12.45 -5.58 8.20
C GLN A 72 -11.14 -5.08 7.56
N LEU A 73 -10.08 -5.91 7.48
CA LEU A 73 -8.80 -5.54 6.90
C LEU A 73 -8.75 -5.92 5.41
N ALA A 74 -8.51 -4.94 4.56
CA ALA A 74 -8.29 -5.17 3.13
C ALA A 74 -6.83 -5.57 2.89
N VAL A 75 -6.59 -6.85 2.64
CA VAL A 75 -5.24 -7.37 2.39
C VAL A 75 -5.01 -7.54 0.90
N GLY A 76 -3.82 -7.19 0.44
CA GLY A 76 -3.41 -7.36 -0.94
C GLY A 76 -1.94 -7.73 -1.08
N VAL A 77 -1.43 -7.67 -2.28
CA VAL A 77 -0.06 -8.04 -2.61
C VAL A 77 0.70 -6.92 -3.31
N GLY A 78 2.00 -6.87 -3.07
CA GLY A 78 2.92 -5.97 -3.75
C GLY A 78 4.06 -6.69 -4.45
N THR A 79 4.79 -5.93 -5.26
CA THR A 79 5.87 -6.45 -6.12
C THR A 79 5.33 -7.33 -7.27
N VAL A 80 4.14 -6.99 -7.77
CA VAL A 80 3.53 -7.66 -8.92
C VAL A 80 4.01 -7.02 -10.21
N PHE A 81 4.62 -7.81 -11.11
CA PHE A 81 5.21 -7.34 -12.36
C PHE A 81 4.37 -7.65 -13.61
N ASP A 82 3.39 -8.53 -13.52
CA ASP A 82 2.65 -9.02 -14.68
C ASP A 82 1.19 -9.40 -14.35
N ALA A 83 0.37 -9.45 -15.40
CA ALA A 83 -1.05 -9.78 -15.32
C ALA A 83 -1.32 -11.20 -14.79
N ARG A 84 -0.43 -12.16 -15.04
CA ARG A 84 -0.61 -13.55 -14.59
C ARG A 84 -0.49 -13.64 -13.05
N THR A 85 0.52 -12.97 -12.50
CA THR A 85 0.68 -12.89 -11.04
C THR A 85 -0.47 -12.10 -10.41
N ALA A 86 -0.92 -11.01 -11.06
CA ALA A 86 -2.10 -10.26 -10.63
C ALA A 86 -3.35 -11.13 -10.60
N GLN A 87 -3.61 -11.93 -11.64
CA GLN A 87 -4.76 -12.84 -11.68
C GLN A 87 -4.73 -13.83 -10.53
N ARG A 88 -3.58 -14.44 -10.26
CA ARG A 88 -3.43 -15.39 -9.13
C ARG A 88 -3.66 -14.72 -7.77
N ALA A 89 -3.24 -13.47 -7.63
CA ALA A 89 -3.53 -12.68 -6.43
C ALA A 89 -5.03 -12.39 -6.28
N CYS A 90 -5.71 -12.01 -7.36
CA CYS A 90 -7.15 -11.80 -7.38
C CYS A 90 -7.90 -13.10 -7.02
N ASP A 91 -7.50 -14.23 -7.59
CA ASP A 91 -8.09 -15.54 -7.31
C ASP A 91 -7.89 -15.97 -5.85
N ALA A 92 -6.77 -15.56 -5.22
CA ALA A 92 -6.51 -15.78 -3.80
C ALA A 92 -7.31 -14.84 -2.87
N GLY A 93 -8.04 -13.86 -3.41
CA GLY A 93 -8.87 -12.94 -2.64
C GLY A 93 -8.17 -11.62 -2.28
N ALA A 94 -7.06 -11.28 -2.95
CA ALA A 94 -6.43 -9.97 -2.76
C ALA A 94 -7.41 -8.83 -3.07
N ARG A 95 -7.35 -7.76 -2.28
CA ARG A 95 -8.20 -6.58 -2.44
C ARG A 95 -7.48 -5.42 -3.12
N ILE A 96 -6.16 -5.46 -3.15
CA ILE A 96 -5.30 -4.53 -3.88
C ILE A 96 -4.10 -5.28 -4.46
N VAL A 97 -3.71 -4.88 -5.66
CA VAL A 97 -2.47 -5.29 -6.32
C VAL A 97 -1.58 -4.06 -6.48
N VAL A 98 -0.38 -4.12 -5.93
CA VAL A 98 0.62 -3.04 -6.02
C VAL A 98 1.79 -3.51 -6.89
N SER A 99 2.11 -2.72 -7.89
CA SER A 99 3.16 -3.01 -8.85
C SER A 99 4.36 -2.06 -8.68
N PRO A 100 5.59 -2.51 -8.92
CA PRO A 100 6.74 -1.60 -8.99
C PRO A 100 6.85 -0.86 -10.33
N ILE A 101 6.08 -1.29 -11.32
CA ILE A 101 6.01 -0.74 -12.69
C ILE A 101 4.56 -0.47 -13.08
N THR A 102 4.38 0.25 -14.18
CA THR A 102 3.08 0.41 -14.84
C THR A 102 2.96 -0.58 -16.00
N ASP A 103 2.18 -1.65 -15.80
CA ASP A 103 1.79 -2.59 -16.85
C ASP A 103 0.27 -2.51 -17.07
N PRO A 104 -0.20 -1.99 -18.22
CA PRO A 104 -1.64 -1.87 -18.51
C PRO A 104 -2.41 -3.19 -18.47
N ALA A 105 -1.75 -4.33 -18.80
CA ALA A 105 -2.38 -5.64 -18.75
C ALA A 105 -2.69 -6.05 -17.29
N THR A 106 -1.78 -5.75 -16.36
CA THR A 106 -2.01 -5.91 -14.91
C THR A 106 -3.20 -5.07 -14.44
N GLY A 107 -3.25 -3.79 -14.86
CA GLY A 107 -4.38 -2.91 -14.53
C GLY A 107 -5.72 -3.43 -15.04
N SER A 108 -5.76 -3.90 -16.29
CA SER A 108 -6.98 -4.49 -16.89
C SER A 108 -7.43 -5.76 -16.17
N THR A 109 -6.49 -6.61 -15.74
CA THR A 109 -6.78 -7.82 -14.96
C THR A 109 -7.40 -7.47 -13.61
N CYS A 110 -6.83 -6.51 -12.89
CA CYS A 110 -7.36 -6.04 -11.61
C CYS A 110 -8.77 -5.45 -11.77
N ALA A 111 -8.97 -4.60 -12.78
CA ALA A 111 -10.28 -3.99 -13.07
C ALA A 111 -11.35 -5.05 -13.36
N ALA A 112 -11.03 -6.08 -14.16
CA ALA A 112 -11.95 -7.18 -14.46
C ALA A 112 -12.33 -7.99 -13.21
N ALA A 113 -11.41 -8.10 -12.24
CA ALA A 113 -11.64 -8.78 -10.97
C ALA A 113 -12.29 -7.90 -9.89
N GLY A 114 -12.47 -6.60 -10.12
CA GLY A 114 -12.95 -5.65 -9.12
C GLY A 114 -11.95 -5.42 -7.98
N VAL A 115 -10.66 -5.54 -8.26
CA VAL A 115 -9.54 -5.39 -7.33
C VAL A 115 -8.85 -4.05 -7.60
N ASP A 116 -8.50 -3.32 -6.54
CA ASP A 116 -7.76 -2.07 -6.67
C ASP A 116 -6.36 -2.30 -7.23
N TRP A 117 -5.89 -1.36 -8.07
CA TRP A 117 -4.55 -1.40 -8.64
C TRP A 117 -3.78 -0.11 -8.30
N LEU A 118 -2.57 -0.27 -7.73
CA LEU A 118 -1.63 0.81 -7.44
C LEU A 118 -0.34 0.57 -8.24
N PRO A 119 -0.25 1.09 -9.49
CA PRO A 119 0.94 0.94 -10.33
C PRO A 119 2.11 1.78 -9.83
N GLY A 120 3.32 1.29 -10.10
CA GLY A 120 4.57 2.00 -9.87
C GLY A 120 5.02 2.79 -11.08
N ALA A 121 5.55 3.99 -10.83
CA ALA A 121 6.13 4.87 -11.84
C ALA A 121 7.29 5.64 -11.23
N PHE A 122 8.25 6.01 -12.09
CA PHE A 122 9.43 6.79 -11.71
C PHE A 122 9.55 8.09 -12.50
N THR A 123 8.91 8.17 -13.65
CA THR A 123 8.96 9.31 -14.56
C THR A 123 7.56 9.90 -14.81
N PRO A 124 7.44 11.18 -15.20
CA PRO A 124 6.16 11.76 -15.59
C PRO A 124 5.44 11.00 -16.71
N THR A 125 6.20 10.41 -17.65
CA THR A 125 5.63 9.60 -18.74
C THR A 125 4.97 8.33 -18.21
N GLU A 126 5.61 7.65 -17.27
CA GLU A 126 5.06 6.45 -16.63
C GLU A 126 3.84 6.78 -15.76
N ILE A 127 3.88 7.89 -15.02
CA ILE A 127 2.71 8.39 -14.26
C ILE A 127 1.54 8.62 -15.21
N ALA A 128 1.76 9.31 -16.32
CA ALA A 128 0.72 9.57 -17.31
C ALA A 128 0.20 8.27 -17.96
N LEU A 129 1.05 7.25 -18.16
CA LEU A 129 0.64 5.92 -18.61
C LEU A 129 -0.24 5.23 -17.57
N ALA A 130 0.16 5.22 -16.31
CA ALA A 130 -0.60 4.64 -15.20
C ALA A 130 -2.01 5.22 -15.12
N GLU A 131 -2.12 6.54 -15.14
CA GLU A 131 -3.41 7.25 -15.07
C GLU A 131 -4.30 6.99 -16.28
N ARG A 132 -3.72 6.97 -17.50
CA ARG A 132 -4.46 6.58 -18.72
C ARG A 132 -4.91 5.13 -18.69
N SER A 133 -4.22 4.27 -17.96
CA SER A 133 -4.58 2.86 -17.75
C SER A 133 -5.58 2.65 -16.61
N GLY A 134 -6.16 3.73 -16.07
CA GLY A 134 -7.22 3.67 -15.07
C GLY A 134 -6.75 3.80 -13.61
N ALA A 135 -5.47 4.03 -13.36
CA ALA A 135 -4.99 4.22 -12.00
C ALA A 135 -5.48 5.56 -11.43
N THR A 136 -6.08 5.53 -10.24
CA THR A 136 -6.52 6.72 -9.51
C THR A 136 -5.44 7.28 -8.58
N GLN A 137 -4.45 6.46 -8.24
CA GLN A 137 -3.27 6.79 -7.46
C GLN A 137 -2.07 6.06 -8.06
N VAL A 138 -0.88 6.65 -7.96
CA VAL A 138 0.35 6.11 -8.55
C VAL A 138 1.45 6.05 -7.50
N LYS A 139 2.05 4.88 -7.34
CA LYS A 139 3.20 4.64 -6.47
C LYS A 139 4.45 5.26 -7.11
N LEU A 140 5.13 6.16 -6.40
CA LEU A 140 6.47 6.61 -6.78
C LEU A 140 7.49 5.56 -6.31
N PHE A 141 8.14 4.89 -7.27
CA PHE A 141 9.09 3.83 -6.97
C PHE A 141 10.22 3.74 -7.99
N PRO A 142 11.48 3.63 -7.53
CA PRO A 142 11.95 3.68 -6.14
C PRO A 142 12.10 5.14 -5.63
N ALA A 143 11.28 5.56 -4.66
CA ALA A 143 11.27 6.94 -4.17
C ALA A 143 12.60 7.38 -3.54
N LEU A 144 13.35 6.43 -2.93
CA LEU A 144 14.65 6.70 -2.31
C LEU A 144 15.78 7.00 -3.31
N ALA A 145 15.59 6.70 -4.59
CA ALA A 145 16.61 6.94 -5.61
C ALA A 145 16.66 8.40 -6.10
N ILE A 146 15.74 9.25 -5.63
CA ILE A 146 15.62 10.65 -6.07
C ILE A 146 15.30 11.56 -4.89
N ASN A 147 15.39 12.88 -5.12
CA ASN A 147 14.80 13.86 -4.21
C ASN A 147 13.27 13.87 -4.42
N ALA A 148 12.57 12.96 -3.74
CA ALA A 148 11.12 12.78 -3.91
C ALA A 148 10.31 14.06 -3.62
N PRO A 149 10.61 14.89 -2.59
CA PRO A 149 9.92 16.15 -2.40
C PRO A 149 10.09 17.14 -3.57
N ALA A 150 11.27 17.25 -4.16
CA ALA A 150 11.50 18.12 -5.32
C ALA A 150 10.78 17.58 -6.58
N PHE A 151 10.81 16.27 -6.80
CA PHE A 151 10.07 15.61 -7.88
C PHE A 151 8.57 15.90 -7.77
N LEU A 152 7.97 15.69 -6.59
CA LEU A 152 6.54 15.91 -6.35
C LEU A 152 6.15 17.36 -6.66
N ARG A 153 6.87 18.34 -6.10
CA ARG A 153 6.56 19.75 -6.37
C ARG A 153 6.62 20.08 -7.87
N SER A 154 7.64 19.60 -8.58
CA SER A 154 7.79 19.83 -10.01
C SER A 154 6.70 19.16 -10.84
N HIS A 155 6.36 17.91 -10.52
CA HIS A 155 5.31 17.17 -11.23
C HIS A 155 3.93 17.81 -10.98
N LEU A 156 3.58 18.06 -9.71
CA LEU A 156 2.28 18.60 -9.33
C LEU A 156 2.07 20.06 -9.77
N ALA A 157 3.14 20.83 -9.98
CA ALA A 157 3.04 22.15 -10.60
C ALA A 157 2.51 22.09 -12.04
N THR A 158 2.79 20.99 -12.76
CA THR A 158 2.32 20.77 -14.14
C THR A 158 1.02 19.96 -14.21
N LYS A 159 0.79 19.08 -13.25
CA LYS A 159 -0.39 18.22 -13.17
C LYS A 159 -0.90 18.07 -11.73
N PRO A 160 -1.62 19.09 -11.21
CA PRO A 160 -2.08 19.12 -9.81
C PRO A 160 -3.05 17.99 -9.43
N SER A 161 -3.69 17.37 -10.43
CA SER A 161 -4.65 16.28 -10.21
C SER A 161 -4.00 14.91 -9.93
N SER A 162 -2.70 14.74 -10.20
CA SER A 162 -2.00 13.48 -9.94
C SER A 162 -1.92 13.16 -8.45
N ARG A 163 -2.21 11.93 -8.08
CA ARG A 163 -2.16 11.44 -6.70
C ARG A 163 -0.98 10.49 -6.55
N ILE A 164 0.14 11.04 -6.09
CA ILE A 164 1.42 10.32 -6.02
C ILE A 164 1.68 9.83 -4.60
N ILE A 165 2.06 8.56 -4.49
CA ILE A 165 2.31 7.83 -3.23
C ILE A 165 3.80 7.44 -3.17
N PRO A 166 4.68 8.23 -2.56
CA PRO A 166 6.04 7.79 -2.25
C PRO A 166 6.04 6.55 -1.37
N THR A 167 6.96 5.61 -1.62
CA THR A 167 6.97 4.35 -0.90
C THR A 167 8.32 4.06 -0.25
N ASN A 168 8.29 3.19 0.77
CA ASN A 168 9.43 2.86 1.62
C ASN A 168 9.95 4.09 2.39
N VAL A 169 9.03 4.93 2.86
CA VAL A 169 9.36 6.14 3.63
C VAL A 169 9.51 5.85 5.12
N SER A 170 10.34 6.63 5.79
CA SER A 170 10.49 6.67 7.25
C SER A 170 9.64 7.80 7.84
N LEU A 171 9.46 7.77 9.17
CA LEU A 171 8.61 8.73 9.86
C LEU A 171 9.09 10.19 9.67
N ASP A 172 10.39 10.42 9.71
CA ASP A 172 11.03 11.73 9.57
C ASP A 172 10.94 12.32 8.15
N GLU A 173 10.73 11.48 7.13
CA GLU A 173 10.56 11.92 5.73
C GLU A 173 9.13 12.40 5.44
N ILE A 174 8.13 11.93 6.17
CA ILE A 174 6.71 12.21 5.91
C ILE A 174 6.39 13.70 5.89
N PRO A 175 6.83 14.56 6.84
CA PRO A 175 6.48 15.98 6.83
C PRO A 175 6.92 16.72 5.55
N ALA A 176 8.14 16.44 5.07
CA ALA A 176 8.65 17.05 3.84
C ALA A 176 7.88 16.60 2.58
N LEU A 177 7.44 15.33 2.55
CA LEU A 177 6.63 14.78 1.47
C LEU A 177 5.19 15.30 1.51
N VAL A 178 4.61 15.50 2.71
CA VAL A 178 3.30 16.16 2.89
C VAL A 178 3.35 17.58 2.32
N ALA A 179 4.37 18.36 2.72
CA ALA A 179 4.55 19.72 2.23
C ALA A 179 4.80 19.78 0.71
N ALA A 180 5.29 18.70 0.11
CA ALA A 180 5.48 18.56 -1.34
C ALA A 180 4.23 18.08 -2.09
N GLY A 181 3.13 17.76 -1.41
CA GLY A 181 1.86 17.37 -2.00
C GLY A 181 1.70 15.87 -2.23
N ALA A 182 2.46 15.01 -1.53
CA ALA A 182 2.22 13.56 -1.57
C ALA A 182 0.78 13.23 -1.17
N ALA A 183 0.13 12.32 -1.88
CA ALA A 183 -1.25 11.93 -1.61
C ALA A 183 -1.38 10.86 -0.52
N GLY A 184 -0.30 10.16 -0.20
CA GLY A 184 -0.19 9.12 0.83
C GLY A 184 1.22 8.54 0.83
N PHE A 185 1.43 7.48 1.62
CA PHE A 185 2.76 6.91 1.87
C PHE A 185 2.70 5.39 1.95
N GLY A 186 3.57 4.70 1.19
CA GLY A 186 3.87 3.30 1.45
C GLY A 186 4.89 3.20 2.58
N VAL A 187 4.51 2.56 3.68
CA VAL A 187 5.33 2.44 4.89
C VAL A 187 5.62 0.97 5.20
N GLY A 188 6.70 0.67 5.89
CA GLY A 188 7.07 -0.70 6.21
C GLY A 188 8.21 -0.74 7.24
N GLU A 189 9.21 -1.57 7.00
CA GLU A 189 10.32 -1.77 7.93
C GLU A 189 11.02 -0.46 8.35
N ARG A 190 11.19 0.50 7.43
CA ARG A 190 11.78 1.80 7.76
C ARG A 190 10.93 2.63 8.73
N LEU A 191 9.61 2.44 8.75
CA LEU A 191 8.73 3.07 9.73
C LEU A 191 9.03 2.57 11.13
N LEU A 192 9.36 1.28 11.29
CA LEU A 192 9.63 0.68 12.60
C LEU A 192 10.89 1.25 13.26
N ALA A 193 11.88 1.70 12.47
CA ALA A 193 13.14 2.25 13.00
C ALA A 193 13.81 1.36 14.06
N GLY A 194 13.78 0.04 13.84
CA GLY A 194 14.35 -0.97 14.75
C GLY A 194 13.41 -1.50 15.85
N ALA A 195 12.14 -1.05 15.88
CA ALA A 195 11.14 -1.66 16.76
C ALA A 195 10.84 -3.11 16.34
N ASP A 196 10.43 -3.95 17.31
CA ASP A 196 10.13 -5.36 17.04
C ASP A 196 8.93 -5.51 16.09
N PRO A 197 9.11 -6.10 14.89
CA PRO A 197 8.04 -6.29 13.92
C PRO A 197 6.99 -7.33 14.35
N ARG A 198 7.21 -8.05 15.46
CA ARG A 198 6.26 -8.99 16.06
C ARG A 198 5.43 -8.36 17.19
N SER A 199 5.70 -7.12 17.58
CA SER A 199 4.98 -6.40 18.61
C SER A 199 3.91 -5.49 18.01
N ALA A 200 2.64 -5.87 18.13
CA ALA A 200 1.52 -5.05 17.66
C ALA A 200 1.50 -3.66 18.32
N SER A 201 1.83 -3.57 19.63
CA SER A 201 1.95 -2.29 20.34
C SER A 201 3.05 -1.40 19.76
N ALA A 202 4.25 -1.94 19.51
CA ALA A 202 5.36 -1.17 18.93
C ALA A 202 5.04 -0.72 17.48
N ILE A 203 4.38 -1.55 16.68
CA ILE A 203 3.89 -1.19 15.36
C ILE A 203 2.83 -0.10 15.47
N GLY A 204 1.87 -0.25 16.40
CA GLY A 204 0.78 0.69 16.64
C GLY A 204 1.28 2.08 17.01
N GLU A 205 2.26 2.20 17.88
CA GLU A 205 2.91 3.47 18.23
C GLU A 205 3.49 4.17 16.98
N ARG A 206 4.11 3.40 16.08
CA ARG A 206 4.67 3.94 14.84
C ARG A 206 3.60 4.34 13.84
N LEU A 207 2.53 3.55 13.71
CA LEU A 207 1.38 3.90 12.86
C LEU A 207 0.68 5.16 13.37
N HIS A 208 0.46 5.27 14.68
CA HIS A 208 -0.12 6.46 15.30
C HIS A 208 0.73 7.72 15.03
N ALA A 209 2.04 7.64 15.23
CA ALA A 209 2.95 8.74 14.93
C ALA A 209 2.90 9.11 13.44
N ALA A 210 2.87 8.11 12.53
CA ALA A 210 2.81 8.36 11.10
C ALA A 210 1.48 8.99 10.66
N LEU A 211 0.34 8.53 11.20
CA LEU A 211 -0.98 9.14 10.96
C LEU A 211 -1.00 10.62 11.36
N SER A 212 -0.45 10.93 12.54
CA SER A 212 -0.38 12.30 13.06
C SER A 212 0.39 13.23 12.12
N VAL A 213 1.59 12.83 11.67
CA VAL A 213 2.42 13.69 10.80
C VAL A 213 1.98 13.65 9.33
N ALA A 214 1.30 12.61 8.90
CA ALA A 214 0.73 12.51 7.56
C ALA A 214 -0.52 13.41 7.40
N GLY A 215 -1.15 13.81 8.49
CA GLY A 215 -2.44 14.51 8.46
C GLY A 215 -3.59 13.61 8.00
N GLY A 216 -3.45 12.30 8.22
CA GLY A 216 -4.49 11.30 7.98
C GLY A 216 -5.37 11.11 9.20
N GLY A 217 -6.62 10.62 8.99
CA GLY A 217 -7.52 10.18 10.05
C GLY A 217 -7.68 8.66 10.04
N ALA A 218 -8.21 8.06 11.11
CA ALA A 218 -8.62 6.66 11.10
C ALA A 218 -9.76 6.45 10.10
N TYR A 219 -9.78 5.28 9.45
CA TYR A 219 -10.83 4.88 8.49
C TYR A 219 -12.09 4.38 9.21
#